data_4f058dfdd28b241d11e3900bd4002b7c
#
_entry.id   4f058dfdd28b241d11e3900bd4002b7c
#
_cell.length_a   1.000
_cell.length_b   1.000
_cell.length_c   1.000
_cell.angle_alpha   90.00
_cell.angle_beta   90.00
_cell.angle_gamma   90.00
#
_symmetry.space_group_name_H-M   'P 1'
#
loop_
_entity.id
_entity.type
_entity.pdbx_description
1 polymer ?
#
loop_
_entity_poly.entity_id
_entity_poly.type
_entity_poly.pdbx_seq_one_letter_code
_entity_poly.pdbx_strand_id
1 'polypeptide(L)'
;MRVTQQMLFDRYVLNLNTSLNTLMDLNVKAQTQKRINKPSDDPTGMTRILDHRDTLRSLDQYKENISTAQGWLGSSDEALRQVSTILSRAKELATQAATGTVDGNNREQISYELRSLFEQLIGLANSDFEDNSVFGGQKTDENPFEEIMWLTTNDEDFGSSVNFTVNGSERSTVLVQFYDTTGATAVGGDMDLSNANLGVRYSTDGARTWRTDGSVTFSGGRGEMNLPQSGVNVTFHSDTTIKVNDPDDESVSDGTWMWIRPSARYVGDDKDQPPLVDKLGPGSGDVSASAAGSFLDNNVTIRIDNTTAVTMNQDIEYSYSLDGGINWITGNVAQADATSNAATLSVANGGILTLSSNGGNQLQPGQQFVIRPRTADVNLDISASEQITLNDVGKDIFGGIYQDPDVVLSAAGSIVTLGSSNAGRVFQSSGAPNMAISIQGQDEFSKNLFEVMGNLVAFAETNNQTGVQQSLANLSEAQKHIMNSVAEVGGRINRLNISENIVDGLKLNEETLVSSIEDADVSELMTELAQKQIVYESVLRSTSMIMQMNLMKYI
;
A
#
# COMPACT_ATOMS: atom_id res chain seq x y z
N MET A 1 33.36 -67.86 46.37
CA MET A 1 33.45 -67.64 44.89
C MET A 1 34.92 -67.45 44.56
N ARG A 2 35.52 -68.36 43.70
CA ARG A 2 36.88 -68.15 43.20
C ARG A 2 36.80 -67.07 42.10
N VAL A 3 37.27 -65.86 42.40
CA VAL A 3 37.44 -64.81 41.39
C VAL A 3 38.60 -65.20 40.49
N THR A 4 38.37 -65.54 39.24
CA THR A 4 39.41 -65.85 38.28
C THR A 4 40.23 -64.60 37.94
N GLN A 5 41.51 -64.72 37.67
CA GLN A 5 42.42 -63.65 37.29
C GLN A 5 41.90 -62.88 36.07
N GLN A 6 41.27 -63.58 35.15
CA GLN A 6 40.64 -62.98 33.96
C GLN A 6 39.47 -62.08 34.33
N MET A 7 38.65 -62.42 35.30
CA MET A 7 37.54 -61.60 35.82
C MET A 7 38.03 -60.31 36.50
N LEU A 8 39.17 -60.34 37.15
CA LEU A 8 39.82 -59.15 37.72
C LEU A 8 40.36 -58.25 36.63
N PHE A 9 41.00 -58.78 35.61
CA PHE A 9 41.53 -58.03 34.49
C PHE A 9 40.40 -57.34 33.70
N ASP A 10 39.34 -58.05 33.35
CA ASP A 10 38.18 -57.50 32.65
C ASP A 10 37.54 -56.40 33.44
N ARG A 11 37.45 -56.49 34.75
CA ARG A 11 36.93 -55.47 35.65
C ARG A 11 37.83 -54.21 35.69
N TYR A 12 39.13 -54.35 35.65
CA TYR A 12 40.08 -53.21 35.57
C TYR A 12 40.01 -52.51 34.21
N VAL A 13 39.93 -53.25 33.10
CA VAL A 13 39.76 -52.71 31.75
C VAL A 13 38.44 -51.92 31.65
N LEU A 14 37.39 -52.48 32.22
CA LEU A 14 36.08 -51.80 32.28
C LEU A 14 36.15 -50.51 33.10
N ASN A 15 36.80 -50.50 34.27
CA ASN A 15 37.00 -49.32 35.09
C ASN A 15 37.88 -48.28 34.39
N LEU A 16 38.91 -48.70 33.66
CA LEU A 16 39.78 -47.80 32.88
C LEU A 16 39.02 -47.14 31.75
N ASN A 17 38.22 -47.91 30.98
CA ASN A 17 37.37 -47.37 29.93
C ASN A 17 36.32 -46.39 30.49
N THR A 18 35.70 -46.70 31.63
CA THR A 18 34.74 -45.81 32.29
C THR A 18 35.40 -44.50 32.73
N SER A 19 36.61 -44.57 33.33
CA SER A 19 37.36 -43.37 33.73
C SER A 19 37.78 -42.54 32.53
N LEU A 20 38.20 -43.16 31.42
CA LEU A 20 38.57 -42.47 30.20
C LEU A 20 37.35 -41.76 29.58
N ASN A 21 36.22 -42.45 29.49
CA ASN A 21 34.99 -41.86 28.97
C ASN A 21 34.53 -40.66 29.80
N THR A 22 34.59 -40.77 31.14
CA THR A 22 34.26 -39.64 32.03
C THR A 22 35.20 -38.47 31.82
N LEU A 23 36.51 -38.73 31.66
CA LEU A 23 37.50 -37.67 31.40
C LEU A 23 37.32 -37.04 30.03
N MET A 24 36.94 -37.80 29.01
CA MET A 24 36.58 -37.27 27.69
C MET A 24 35.35 -36.39 27.74
N ASP A 25 34.28 -36.79 28.45
CA ASP A 25 33.08 -36.00 28.62
C ASP A 25 33.36 -34.68 29.35
N LEU A 26 34.18 -34.72 30.43
CA LEU A 26 34.62 -33.48 31.14
C LEU A 26 35.47 -32.57 30.27
N ASN A 27 36.34 -33.13 29.40
CA ASN A 27 37.12 -32.36 28.44
C ASN A 27 36.24 -31.65 27.43
N VAL A 28 35.19 -32.31 26.91
CA VAL A 28 34.21 -31.69 26.02
C VAL A 28 33.51 -30.53 26.74
N LYS A 29 33.03 -30.74 27.98
CA LYS A 29 32.42 -29.69 28.80
C LYS A 29 33.39 -28.54 29.07
N ALA A 30 34.66 -28.81 29.32
CA ALA A 30 35.68 -27.78 29.54
C ALA A 30 35.98 -26.96 28.27
N GLN A 31 35.96 -27.58 27.09
CA GLN A 31 36.15 -26.90 25.81
C GLN A 31 34.96 -26.05 25.42
N THR A 32 33.75 -26.55 25.67
CA THR A 32 32.50 -25.84 25.31
C THR A 32 32.06 -24.86 26.41
N GLN A 33 32.59 -24.98 27.63
CA GLN A 33 32.13 -24.30 28.84
C GLN A 33 30.65 -24.54 29.17
N LYS A 34 30.07 -25.61 28.61
CA LYS A 34 28.67 -25.99 28.76
C LYS A 34 28.53 -27.25 29.59
N ARG A 35 27.60 -27.24 30.53
CA ARG A 35 27.20 -28.39 31.33
C ARG A 35 26.45 -29.42 30.50
N ILE A 36 25.59 -28.94 29.56
CA ILE A 36 24.74 -29.74 28.70
C ILE A 36 25.22 -29.59 27.26
N ASN A 37 25.84 -30.63 26.67
CA ASN A 37 26.31 -30.61 25.28
C ASN A 37 25.47 -31.52 24.36
N LYS A 38 24.84 -32.53 24.92
CA LYS A 38 24.04 -33.53 24.20
C LYS A 38 22.79 -33.89 25.00
N PRO A 39 21.69 -34.32 24.34
CA PRO A 39 20.43 -34.66 25.01
C PRO A 39 20.55 -35.74 26.08
N SER A 40 21.60 -36.57 26.01
CA SER A 40 21.85 -37.61 27.00
C SER A 40 22.42 -37.06 28.32
N ASP A 41 22.94 -35.83 28.37
CA ASP A 41 23.55 -35.27 29.58
C ASP A 41 22.45 -34.83 30.57
N ASP A 42 21.41 -34.14 30.07
CA ASP A 42 20.21 -33.79 30.82
C ASP A 42 19.02 -33.63 29.83
N PRO A 43 18.18 -34.66 29.66
CA PRO A 43 17.06 -34.60 28.71
C PRO A 43 16.05 -33.47 29.03
N THR A 44 15.80 -33.23 30.31
CA THR A 44 14.85 -32.20 30.74
C THR A 44 15.41 -30.79 30.55
N GLY A 45 16.67 -30.58 30.91
CA GLY A 45 17.38 -29.32 30.66
C GLY A 45 17.49 -29.04 29.18
N MET A 46 17.79 -30.03 28.35
CA MET A 46 17.89 -29.86 26.90
C MET A 46 16.58 -29.45 26.25
N THR A 47 15.43 -30.00 26.68
CA THR A 47 14.12 -29.57 26.17
C THR A 47 13.89 -28.09 26.47
N ARG A 48 14.16 -27.65 27.70
CA ARG A 48 14.03 -26.23 28.07
C ARG A 48 14.97 -25.31 27.29
N ILE A 49 16.23 -25.76 27.07
CA ILE A 49 17.19 -25.01 26.23
C ILE A 49 16.65 -24.84 24.82
N LEU A 50 16.05 -25.89 24.23
CA LEU A 50 15.48 -25.83 22.89
C LEU A 50 14.30 -24.85 22.84
N ASP A 51 13.39 -24.89 23.81
CA ASP A 51 12.26 -23.98 23.91
C ASP A 51 12.73 -22.50 24.00
N HIS A 52 13.71 -22.22 24.87
CA HIS A 52 14.27 -20.87 25.02
C HIS A 52 15.02 -20.43 23.75
N ARG A 53 15.73 -21.32 23.05
CA ARG A 53 16.40 -21.01 21.79
C ARG A 53 15.42 -20.74 20.65
N ASP A 54 14.28 -21.41 20.62
CA ASP A 54 13.22 -21.13 19.66
C ASP A 54 12.59 -19.75 19.93
N THR A 55 12.41 -19.39 21.22
CA THR A 55 11.99 -18.03 21.60
C THR A 55 13.03 -16.98 21.18
N LEU A 56 14.33 -17.25 21.42
CA LEU A 56 15.41 -16.33 20.99
C LEU A 56 15.41 -16.11 19.48
N ARG A 57 15.22 -17.16 18.67
CA ARG A 57 15.11 -17.01 17.20
C ARG A 57 13.92 -16.13 16.79
N SER A 58 12.78 -16.30 17.47
CA SER A 58 11.61 -15.47 17.22
C SER A 58 11.87 -14.01 17.60
N LEU A 59 12.55 -13.76 18.73
CA LEU A 59 12.93 -12.41 19.14
C LEU A 59 13.95 -11.79 18.18
N ASP A 60 14.91 -12.56 17.66
CA ASP A 60 15.84 -12.08 16.62
C ASP A 60 15.10 -11.69 15.34
N GLN A 61 14.10 -12.48 14.92
CA GLN A 61 13.28 -12.14 13.77
C GLN A 61 12.46 -10.86 13.99
N TYR A 62 11.84 -10.69 15.18
CA TYR A 62 11.13 -9.45 15.50
C TYR A 62 12.07 -8.25 15.50
N LYS A 63 13.30 -8.39 15.97
CA LYS A 63 14.29 -7.32 15.94
C LYS A 63 14.67 -6.92 14.51
N GLU A 64 14.85 -7.89 13.61
CA GLU A 64 15.10 -7.66 12.20
C GLU A 64 13.89 -6.95 11.54
N ASN A 65 12.69 -7.42 11.84
CA ASN A 65 11.45 -6.79 11.38
C ASN A 65 11.35 -5.33 11.85
N ILE A 66 11.64 -5.06 13.13
CA ILE A 66 11.63 -3.69 13.69
C ILE A 66 12.65 -2.81 12.97
N SER A 67 13.85 -3.30 12.71
CA SER A 67 14.88 -2.55 11.98
C SER A 67 14.45 -2.22 10.54
N THR A 68 13.84 -3.17 9.84
CA THR A 68 13.27 -2.95 8.50
C THR A 68 12.15 -1.91 8.54
N ALA A 69 11.24 -2.03 9.52
CA ALA A 69 10.15 -1.08 9.71
C ALA A 69 10.64 0.34 10.02
N GLN A 70 11.69 0.48 10.85
CA GLN A 70 12.31 1.78 11.14
C GLN A 70 12.93 2.40 9.90
N GLY A 71 13.60 1.62 9.04
CA GLY A 71 14.15 2.08 7.77
C GLY A 71 13.06 2.58 6.83
N TRP A 72 12.00 1.80 6.66
CA TRP A 72 10.86 2.15 5.80
C TRP A 72 10.16 3.43 6.26
N LEU A 73 9.73 3.47 7.52
CA LEU A 73 9.05 4.65 8.09
C LEU A 73 9.99 5.87 8.18
N GLY A 74 11.30 5.67 8.34
CA GLY A 74 12.29 6.72 8.27
C GLY A 74 12.38 7.37 6.89
N SER A 75 12.32 6.57 5.82
CA SER A 75 12.24 7.07 4.43
C SER A 75 10.94 7.85 4.19
N SER A 76 9.80 7.33 4.71
CA SER A 76 8.52 8.05 4.66
C SER A 76 8.58 9.41 5.36
N ASP A 77 9.10 9.46 6.61
CA ASP A 77 9.19 10.69 7.41
C ASP A 77 10.06 11.74 6.71
N GLU A 78 11.21 11.33 6.15
CA GLU A 78 12.10 12.23 5.42
C GLU A 78 11.43 12.78 4.17
N ALA A 79 10.77 11.94 3.36
CA ALA A 79 10.05 12.37 2.17
C ALA A 79 8.95 13.38 2.53
N LEU A 80 8.13 13.09 3.54
CA LEU A 80 7.04 13.97 3.97
C LEU A 80 7.54 15.31 4.53
N ARG A 81 8.68 15.34 5.24
CA ARG A 81 9.32 16.58 5.72
C ARG A 81 9.83 17.43 4.55
N GLN A 82 10.40 16.80 3.53
CA GLN A 82 10.84 17.50 2.32
C GLN A 82 9.63 18.06 1.56
N VAL A 83 8.52 17.32 1.46
CA VAL A 83 7.25 17.81 0.90
C VAL A 83 6.75 19.04 1.66
N SER A 84 6.77 19.03 2.99
CA SER A 84 6.40 20.21 3.80
C SER A 84 7.28 21.41 3.51
N THR A 85 8.57 21.22 3.22
CA THR A 85 9.50 22.28 2.84
C THR A 85 9.16 22.83 1.45
N ILE A 86 8.85 21.97 0.48
CA ILE A 86 8.39 22.36 -0.86
C ILE A 86 7.12 23.20 -0.77
N LEU A 87 6.13 22.76 0.03
CA LEU A 87 4.90 23.51 0.21
C LEU A 87 5.13 24.88 0.86
N SER A 88 6.06 24.97 1.80
CA SER A 88 6.46 26.25 2.40
C SER A 88 7.07 27.20 1.35
N ARG A 89 7.94 26.67 0.48
CA ARG A 89 8.55 27.45 -0.61
C ARG A 89 7.50 27.85 -1.65
N ALA A 90 6.61 26.93 -2.04
CA ALA A 90 5.50 27.24 -2.95
C ALA A 90 4.60 28.36 -2.41
N LYS A 91 4.33 28.34 -1.09
CA LYS A 91 3.54 29.39 -0.42
C LYS A 91 4.24 30.76 -0.44
N GLU A 92 5.57 30.81 -0.25
CA GLU A 92 6.35 32.04 -0.39
C GLU A 92 6.22 32.60 -1.81
N LEU A 93 6.43 31.76 -2.83
CA LEU A 93 6.32 32.13 -4.23
C LEU A 93 4.89 32.57 -4.61
N ALA A 94 3.89 31.83 -4.12
CA ALA A 94 2.48 32.18 -4.32
C ALA A 94 2.15 33.55 -3.66
N THR A 95 2.66 33.80 -2.46
CA THR A 95 2.49 35.10 -1.79
C THR A 95 3.13 36.21 -2.60
N GLN A 96 4.30 36.01 -3.16
CA GLN A 96 4.97 36.96 -4.03
C GLN A 96 4.13 37.20 -5.31
N ALA A 97 3.70 36.11 -5.99
CA ALA A 97 2.91 36.21 -7.23
C ALA A 97 1.50 36.80 -7.04
N ALA A 98 0.92 36.68 -5.84
CA ALA A 98 -0.38 37.20 -5.48
C ALA A 98 -0.42 38.72 -5.34
N THR A 99 0.73 39.39 -5.22
CA THR A 99 0.78 40.87 -5.06
C THR A 99 0.45 41.59 -6.36
N GLY A 100 -0.35 42.63 -6.27
CA GLY A 100 -0.76 43.44 -7.44
C GLY A 100 0.38 44.22 -8.11
N THR A 101 1.57 44.27 -7.49
CA THR A 101 2.76 44.95 -8.01
C THR A 101 3.63 44.08 -8.93
N VAL A 102 3.36 42.77 -8.99
CA VAL A 102 4.06 41.82 -9.85
C VAL A 102 3.41 41.82 -11.22
N ASP A 103 4.19 42.07 -12.25
CA ASP A 103 3.72 41.99 -13.63
C ASP A 103 3.65 40.54 -14.17
N GLY A 104 3.06 40.35 -15.35
CA GLY A 104 2.90 39.03 -15.95
C GLY A 104 4.22 38.29 -16.23
N ASN A 105 5.30 39.06 -16.58
CA ASN A 105 6.60 38.44 -16.85
C ASN A 105 7.26 37.90 -15.56
N ASN A 106 7.10 38.61 -14.47
CA ASN A 106 7.61 38.19 -13.18
C ASN A 106 6.80 36.97 -12.65
N ARG A 107 5.48 36.94 -12.87
CA ARG A 107 4.66 35.76 -12.52
C ARG A 107 5.08 34.51 -13.32
N GLU A 108 5.39 34.69 -14.60
CA GLU A 108 5.92 33.60 -15.42
C GLU A 108 7.25 33.07 -14.90
N GLN A 109 8.17 33.94 -14.47
CA GLN A 109 9.42 33.47 -13.85
C GLN A 109 9.18 32.69 -12.56
N ILE A 110 8.23 33.15 -11.75
CA ILE A 110 7.82 32.42 -10.54
C ILE A 110 7.20 31.06 -10.92
N SER A 111 6.44 30.99 -12.01
CA SER A 111 5.81 29.72 -12.44
C SER A 111 6.82 28.65 -12.83
N TYR A 112 7.97 29.01 -13.38
CA TYR A 112 9.04 28.05 -13.66
C TYR A 112 9.59 27.40 -12.37
N GLU A 113 9.75 28.19 -11.30
CA GLU A 113 10.15 27.62 -10.01
C GLU A 113 9.04 26.77 -9.40
N LEU A 114 7.78 27.20 -9.49
CA LEU A 114 6.62 26.43 -9.01
C LEU A 114 6.49 25.10 -9.75
N ARG A 115 6.73 25.06 -11.07
CA ARG A 115 6.72 23.84 -11.87
C ARG A 115 7.85 22.90 -11.43
N SER A 116 9.04 23.43 -11.21
CA SER A 116 10.15 22.62 -10.69
C SER A 116 9.84 22.04 -9.30
N LEU A 117 9.15 22.79 -8.43
CA LEU A 117 8.69 22.28 -7.14
C LEU A 117 7.62 21.19 -7.30
N PHE A 118 6.74 21.32 -8.30
CA PHE A 118 5.75 20.29 -8.63
C PHE A 118 6.41 18.99 -9.09
N GLU A 119 7.40 19.03 -9.98
CA GLU A 119 8.18 17.87 -10.42
C GLU A 119 8.92 17.21 -9.25
N GLN A 120 9.50 18.02 -8.34
CA GLN A 120 10.12 17.52 -7.12
C GLN A 120 9.11 16.83 -6.19
N LEU A 121 7.89 17.36 -6.09
CA LEU A 121 6.81 16.76 -5.31
C LEU A 121 6.45 15.37 -5.83
N ILE A 122 6.36 15.17 -7.17
CA ILE A 122 6.15 13.85 -7.77
C ILE A 122 7.33 12.93 -7.45
N GLY A 123 8.57 13.43 -7.54
CA GLY A 123 9.75 12.66 -7.18
C GLY A 123 9.73 12.17 -5.74
N LEU A 124 9.30 13.02 -4.79
CA LEU A 124 9.18 12.63 -3.38
C LEU A 124 8.00 11.69 -3.12
N ALA A 125 6.90 11.84 -3.85
CA ALA A 125 5.78 10.92 -3.79
C ALA A 125 6.11 9.52 -4.36
N ASN A 126 7.16 9.43 -5.17
CA ASN A 126 7.74 8.20 -5.71
C ASN A 126 9.00 7.74 -4.94
N SER A 127 9.14 8.17 -3.67
CA SER A 127 10.28 7.72 -2.85
C SER A 127 10.24 6.21 -2.62
N ASP A 128 11.43 5.63 -2.58
CA ASP A 128 11.64 4.20 -2.38
C ASP A 128 12.48 3.91 -1.12
N PHE A 129 12.40 2.69 -0.65
CA PHE A 129 13.26 2.11 0.37
C PHE A 129 13.67 0.71 -0.09
N GLU A 130 14.96 0.47 -0.29
CA GLU A 130 15.50 -0.81 -0.78
C GLU A 130 14.82 -1.27 -2.10
N ASP A 131 14.67 -0.38 -3.07
CA ASP A 131 14.01 -0.58 -4.35
C ASP A 131 12.49 -0.87 -4.26
N ASN A 132 11.87 -0.62 -3.09
CA ASN A 132 10.44 -0.75 -2.90
C ASN A 132 9.79 0.60 -2.69
N SER A 133 8.75 0.90 -3.44
CA SER A 133 7.98 2.13 -3.30
C SER A 133 7.30 2.22 -1.94
N VAL A 134 7.51 3.34 -1.25
CA VAL A 134 7.02 3.58 0.11
C VAL A 134 5.53 3.91 0.14
N PHE A 135 5.01 4.54 -0.92
CA PHE A 135 3.65 5.07 -1.00
C PHE A 135 2.74 4.31 -1.98
N GLY A 136 3.23 3.20 -2.53
CA GLY A 136 2.53 2.40 -3.56
C GLY A 136 1.50 1.41 -3.03
N GLY A 137 1.26 1.34 -1.72
CA GLY A 137 0.46 0.28 -1.13
C GLY A 137 1.20 -1.05 -1.18
N GLN A 138 0.56 -2.11 -1.64
CA GLN A 138 1.19 -3.42 -1.86
C GLN A 138 1.91 -3.52 -3.22
N LYS A 139 1.71 -2.56 -4.13
CA LYS A 139 2.49 -2.43 -5.37
C LYS A 139 3.78 -1.68 -5.11
N THR A 140 4.77 -2.40 -4.61
CA THR A 140 6.06 -1.80 -4.21
C THR A 140 7.10 -1.77 -5.31
N ASP A 141 6.87 -2.47 -6.42
CA ASP A 141 7.78 -2.66 -7.56
C ASP A 141 7.67 -1.58 -8.65
N GLU A 142 6.69 -0.68 -8.55
CA GLU A 142 6.45 0.40 -9.51
C GLU A 142 6.27 1.74 -8.80
N ASN A 143 6.54 2.83 -9.53
CA ASN A 143 6.27 4.17 -9.03
C ASN A 143 4.77 4.39 -8.84
N PRO A 144 4.32 4.84 -7.65
CA PRO A 144 2.90 5.04 -7.38
C PRO A 144 2.27 6.23 -8.10
N PHE A 145 3.07 7.18 -8.60
CA PHE A 145 2.57 8.36 -9.27
C PHE A 145 3.21 8.54 -10.65
N GLU A 146 2.35 8.83 -11.63
CA GLU A 146 2.74 9.23 -12.99
C GLU A 146 2.33 10.67 -13.24
N GLU A 147 3.23 11.47 -13.83
CA GLU A 147 2.88 12.83 -14.27
C GLU A 147 1.91 12.75 -15.46
N ILE A 148 0.82 13.50 -15.37
CA ILE A 148 -0.18 13.61 -16.43
C ILE A 148 -0.60 15.07 -16.60
N MET A 149 -1.30 15.34 -17.71
CA MET A 149 -2.05 16.60 -17.86
C MET A 149 -3.50 16.38 -17.46
N TRP A 150 -4.07 17.37 -16.78
CA TRP A 150 -5.44 17.33 -16.30
C TRP A 150 -6.16 18.63 -16.62
N LEU A 151 -7.48 18.61 -16.68
CA LEU A 151 -8.30 19.75 -17.05
C LEU A 151 -8.96 20.37 -15.81
N THR A 152 -8.87 21.70 -15.69
CA THR A 152 -9.59 22.51 -14.72
C THR A 152 -10.39 23.57 -15.47
N THR A 153 -11.60 23.91 -15.01
CA THR A 153 -12.48 24.87 -15.67
C THR A 153 -13.10 25.84 -14.67
N ASN A 154 -13.52 27.04 -15.15
CA ASN A 154 -14.33 28.01 -14.40
C ASN A 154 -15.83 27.72 -14.49
N ASP A 155 -16.24 26.73 -15.26
CA ASP A 155 -17.63 26.39 -15.49
C ASP A 155 -18.01 25.20 -14.62
N GLU A 156 -18.78 25.47 -13.58
CA GLU A 156 -19.22 24.47 -12.60
C GLU A 156 -20.15 23.43 -13.23
N ASP A 157 -21.04 23.87 -14.11
CA ASP A 157 -21.99 22.99 -14.79
C ASP A 157 -21.26 22.03 -15.71
N PHE A 158 -20.26 22.52 -16.45
CA PHE A 158 -19.38 21.69 -17.25
C PHE A 158 -18.56 20.75 -16.37
N GLY A 159 -17.87 21.27 -15.35
CA GLY A 159 -16.97 20.48 -14.47
C GLY A 159 -17.70 19.36 -13.71
N SER A 160 -18.99 19.53 -13.39
CA SER A 160 -19.78 18.54 -12.64
C SER A 160 -20.43 17.46 -13.52
N SER A 161 -20.63 17.72 -14.81
CA SER A 161 -21.46 16.89 -15.69
C SER A 161 -20.67 16.08 -16.72
N VAL A 162 -19.40 16.40 -16.97
CA VAL A 162 -18.65 15.84 -18.09
C VAL A 162 -17.50 14.94 -17.64
N ASN A 163 -17.52 13.70 -18.13
CA ASN A 163 -16.37 12.84 -18.08
C ASN A 163 -15.44 13.14 -19.26
N PHE A 164 -14.16 13.31 -18.99
CA PHE A 164 -13.16 13.58 -20.00
C PHE A 164 -11.86 12.80 -19.74
N THR A 165 -11.06 12.66 -20.77
CA THR A 165 -9.68 12.19 -20.68
C THR A 165 -8.77 13.17 -21.40
N VAL A 166 -7.62 13.47 -20.82
CA VAL A 166 -6.58 14.28 -21.44
C VAL A 166 -5.46 13.36 -21.89
N ASN A 167 -5.08 13.43 -23.17
CA ASN A 167 -4.02 12.65 -23.75
C ASN A 167 -2.91 13.57 -24.28
N GLY A 168 -1.67 13.13 -24.12
CA GLY A 168 -0.51 13.90 -24.53
C GLY A 168 0.18 14.63 -23.37
N SER A 169 1.17 15.43 -23.71
CA SER A 169 1.94 16.23 -22.75
C SER A 169 2.34 17.57 -23.33
N GLU A 170 2.39 18.59 -22.47
CA GLU A 170 2.86 19.92 -22.80
C GLU A 170 3.70 20.46 -21.65
N ARG A 171 4.69 21.28 -21.97
CA ARG A 171 5.59 21.89 -20.97
C ARG A 171 4.99 23.07 -20.21
N SER A 172 3.93 23.66 -20.74
CA SER A 172 3.22 24.79 -20.14
C SER A 172 1.73 24.47 -20.05
N THR A 173 1.02 25.21 -19.23
CA THR A 173 -0.45 25.12 -19.15
C THR A 173 -1.06 25.59 -20.48
N VAL A 174 -1.96 24.76 -21.03
CA VAL A 174 -2.73 25.11 -22.23
C VAL A 174 -4.04 25.74 -21.78
N LEU A 175 -4.24 27.00 -22.15
CA LEU A 175 -5.47 27.73 -21.87
C LEU A 175 -6.40 27.63 -23.09
N VAL A 176 -7.65 27.24 -22.87
CA VAL A 176 -8.64 27.05 -23.95
C VAL A 176 -9.88 27.88 -23.69
N GLN A 177 -10.42 28.50 -24.73
CA GLN A 177 -11.67 29.26 -24.72
C GLN A 177 -12.54 28.84 -25.91
N PHE A 178 -13.84 29.00 -25.73
CA PHE A 178 -14.85 28.69 -26.73
C PHE A 178 -15.57 29.95 -27.14
N TYR A 179 -15.87 30.08 -28.43
CA TYR A 179 -16.61 31.24 -28.95
C TYR A 179 -17.55 30.80 -30.07
N ASP A 180 -18.60 31.60 -30.34
CA ASP A 180 -19.49 31.37 -31.48
C ASP A 180 -18.92 32.02 -32.74
N THR A 181 -18.61 31.24 -33.75
CA THR A 181 -18.07 31.70 -35.05
C THR A 181 -19.07 32.53 -35.85
N THR A 182 -20.36 32.45 -35.53
CA THR A 182 -21.43 33.21 -36.21
C THR A 182 -21.86 34.48 -35.45
N GLY A 183 -21.48 34.58 -34.16
CA GLY A 183 -21.90 35.67 -33.28
C GLY A 183 -23.41 35.68 -32.96
N ALA A 184 -24.11 34.55 -33.22
CA ALA A 184 -25.54 34.45 -32.96
C ALA A 184 -25.85 34.23 -31.47
N THR A 185 -24.94 33.56 -30.75
CA THR A 185 -25.02 33.31 -29.30
C THR A 185 -24.40 34.48 -28.58
N ALA A 186 -25.12 35.08 -27.61
CA ALA A 186 -24.58 36.13 -26.79
C ALA A 186 -23.39 35.65 -25.94
N VAL A 187 -22.44 36.53 -25.65
CA VAL A 187 -21.33 36.27 -24.73
C VAL A 187 -21.87 35.78 -23.37
N GLY A 188 -21.31 34.72 -22.83
CA GLY A 188 -21.82 34.05 -21.63
C GLY A 188 -23.05 33.17 -21.87
N GLY A 189 -23.56 33.07 -23.09
CA GLY A 189 -24.67 32.21 -23.48
C GLY A 189 -24.22 30.76 -23.69
N ASP A 190 -25.15 29.83 -23.49
CA ASP A 190 -24.90 28.39 -23.58
C ASP A 190 -24.84 27.92 -25.03
N MET A 191 -23.87 27.05 -25.33
CA MET A 191 -23.72 26.37 -26.63
C MET A 191 -23.28 24.92 -26.39
N ASP A 192 -23.85 23.96 -27.13
CA ASP A 192 -23.45 22.58 -27.08
C ASP A 192 -22.05 22.38 -27.66
N LEU A 193 -21.24 21.53 -27.05
CA LEU A 193 -19.91 21.16 -27.58
C LEU A 193 -19.98 20.53 -28.97
N SER A 194 -21.11 19.89 -29.31
CA SER A 194 -21.36 19.30 -30.63
C SER A 194 -21.78 20.31 -31.70
N ASN A 195 -21.96 21.58 -31.34
CA ASN A 195 -22.43 22.62 -32.27
C ASN A 195 -21.38 22.90 -33.36
N ALA A 196 -21.78 22.83 -34.63
CA ALA A 196 -20.89 23.05 -35.76
C ALA A 196 -20.31 24.47 -35.87
N ASN A 197 -20.94 25.46 -35.17
CA ASN A 197 -20.49 26.83 -35.14
C ASN A 197 -19.59 27.13 -33.93
N LEU A 198 -19.25 26.14 -33.14
CA LEU A 198 -18.35 26.29 -32.00
C LEU A 198 -16.92 26.48 -32.48
N GLY A 199 -16.34 27.63 -32.20
CA GLY A 199 -14.93 27.90 -32.41
C GLY A 199 -14.14 27.64 -31.12
N VAL A 200 -12.92 27.14 -31.28
CA VAL A 200 -11.98 26.88 -30.17
C VAL A 200 -10.74 27.72 -30.42
N ARG A 201 -10.38 28.54 -29.44
CA ARG A 201 -9.07 29.17 -29.41
C ARG A 201 -8.29 28.74 -28.20
N TYR A 202 -6.99 28.64 -28.33
CA TYR A 202 -6.11 28.18 -27.25
C TYR A 202 -4.78 28.94 -27.23
N SER A 203 -4.15 28.96 -26.07
CA SER A 203 -2.85 29.56 -25.85
C SER A 203 -1.95 28.60 -25.05
N THR A 204 -0.68 28.51 -25.42
CA THR A 204 0.36 27.73 -24.73
C THR A 204 1.42 28.64 -24.06
N ASP A 205 1.23 29.96 -24.13
CA ASP A 205 2.18 30.96 -23.64
C ASP A 205 1.56 31.94 -22.62
N GLY A 206 0.58 31.47 -21.86
CA GLY A 206 -0.05 32.24 -20.80
C GLY A 206 -0.99 33.37 -21.31
N ALA A 207 -1.73 33.11 -22.37
CA ALA A 207 -2.67 34.05 -23.01
C ALA A 207 -2.00 35.25 -23.74
N ARG A 208 -0.72 35.16 -24.09
CA ARG A 208 -0.03 36.19 -24.88
C ARG A 208 -0.33 36.09 -26.36
N THR A 209 -0.38 34.86 -26.87
CA THR A 209 -0.77 34.57 -28.23
C THR A 209 -1.87 33.53 -28.26
N TRP A 210 -2.88 33.79 -29.08
CA TRP A 210 -4.01 32.89 -29.25
C TRP A 210 -3.99 32.28 -30.63
N ARG A 211 -4.30 30.99 -30.68
CA ARG A 211 -4.45 30.18 -31.88
C ARG A 211 -5.92 29.83 -32.05
N THR A 212 -6.40 29.88 -33.27
CA THR A 212 -7.80 29.60 -33.62
C THR A 212 -7.95 28.37 -34.51
N ASP A 213 -6.88 27.56 -34.61
CA ASP A 213 -6.84 26.31 -35.35
C ASP A 213 -7.32 25.08 -34.53
N GLY A 214 -7.79 25.31 -33.30
CA GLY A 214 -8.45 24.30 -32.48
C GLY A 214 -9.82 23.91 -33.00
N SER A 215 -10.23 22.67 -32.76
CA SER A 215 -11.55 22.17 -33.18
C SER A 215 -12.08 21.14 -32.19
N VAL A 216 -13.41 21.08 -32.06
CA VAL A 216 -14.12 19.99 -31.38
C VAL A 216 -14.93 19.23 -32.41
N THR A 217 -14.78 17.92 -32.45
CA THR A 217 -15.51 17.05 -33.35
C THR A 217 -16.25 15.97 -32.58
N PHE A 218 -17.56 15.85 -32.80
CA PHE A 218 -18.38 14.84 -32.15
C PHE A 218 -18.69 13.68 -33.12
N SER A 219 -18.47 12.46 -32.67
CA SER A 219 -18.85 11.24 -33.38
C SER A 219 -19.31 10.17 -32.40
N GLY A 220 -20.51 9.63 -32.58
CA GLY A 220 -21.02 8.54 -31.73
C GLY A 220 -21.19 8.90 -30.24
N GLY A 221 -21.45 10.18 -29.94
CA GLY A 221 -21.62 10.65 -28.55
C GLY A 221 -20.30 11.00 -27.84
N ARG A 222 -19.15 10.87 -28.52
CA ARG A 222 -17.83 11.31 -28.02
C ARG A 222 -17.38 12.56 -28.75
N GLY A 223 -16.82 13.49 -27.99
CA GLY A 223 -16.20 14.69 -28.51
C GLY A 223 -14.69 14.59 -28.44
N GLU A 224 -13.99 14.94 -29.51
CA GLU A 224 -12.54 15.10 -29.50
C GLU A 224 -12.19 16.56 -29.73
N MET A 225 -11.57 17.19 -28.74
CA MET A 225 -10.98 18.50 -28.86
C MET A 225 -9.52 18.36 -29.27
N ASN A 226 -9.25 18.77 -30.49
CA ASN A 226 -7.92 18.74 -31.07
C ASN A 226 -7.28 20.14 -31.00
N LEU A 227 -6.08 20.22 -30.42
CA LEU A 227 -5.28 21.43 -30.27
C LEU A 227 -3.93 21.23 -30.99
N PRO A 228 -3.84 21.45 -32.31
CA PRO A 228 -2.80 20.89 -33.17
C PRO A 228 -1.35 21.18 -32.79
N GLN A 229 -1.10 22.26 -32.08
CA GLN A 229 0.27 22.68 -31.72
C GLN A 229 0.55 22.67 -30.21
N SER A 230 -0.36 22.09 -29.44
CA SER A 230 -0.19 21.99 -27.99
C SER A 230 0.31 20.62 -27.52
N GLY A 231 0.41 19.65 -28.41
CA GLY A 231 0.76 18.27 -28.00
C GLY A 231 -0.29 17.56 -27.15
N VAL A 232 -1.44 18.21 -26.90
CA VAL A 232 -2.50 17.71 -26.01
C VAL A 232 -3.82 17.62 -26.75
N ASN A 233 -4.55 16.51 -26.53
CA ASN A 233 -5.92 16.32 -26.99
C ASN A 233 -6.82 15.98 -25.81
N VAL A 234 -8.05 16.48 -25.82
CA VAL A 234 -9.06 16.17 -24.81
C VAL A 234 -10.20 15.39 -25.44
N THR A 235 -10.54 14.26 -24.85
CA THR A 235 -11.70 13.46 -25.27
C THR A 235 -12.82 13.64 -24.24
N PHE A 236 -13.97 14.12 -24.68
CA PHE A 236 -15.19 14.22 -23.90
C PHE A 236 -16.05 12.97 -24.11
N HIS A 237 -16.55 12.37 -23.05
CA HIS A 237 -17.33 11.13 -23.12
C HIS A 237 -18.84 11.37 -23.20
N SER A 238 -19.28 12.61 -23.14
CA SER A 238 -20.67 13.04 -23.35
C SER A 238 -20.71 14.42 -23.98
N ASP A 239 -21.79 14.73 -24.69
CA ASP A 239 -22.08 16.10 -25.11
C ASP A 239 -22.59 16.91 -23.92
N THR A 240 -22.22 18.18 -23.86
CA THR A 240 -22.61 19.10 -22.80
C THR A 240 -22.58 20.52 -23.32
N THR A 241 -23.20 21.43 -22.57
CA THR A 241 -23.17 22.85 -22.84
C THR A 241 -21.95 23.52 -22.22
N ILE A 242 -21.42 24.51 -22.93
CA ILE A 242 -20.39 25.45 -22.47
C ILE A 242 -20.88 26.89 -22.67
N LYS A 243 -20.29 27.84 -21.97
CA LYS A 243 -20.58 29.25 -22.15
C LYS A 243 -19.59 29.86 -23.11
N VAL A 244 -20.10 30.52 -24.15
CA VAL A 244 -19.23 31.12 -25.18
C VAL A 244 -18.60 32.43 -24.69
N ASN A 245 -17.33 32.62 -25.04
CA ASN A 245 -16.59 33.86 -24.81
C ASN A 245 -16.79 34.85 -25.97
N ASP A 246 -16.40 36.10 -25.74
CA ASP A 246 -16.39 37.11 -26.80
C ASP A 246 -15.44 36.71 -27.93
N PRO A 247 -15.89 36.59 -29.19
CA PRO A 247 -15.03 36.23 -30.31
C PRO A 247 -13.95 37.28 -30.61
N ASP A 248 -14.20 38.54 -30.30
CA ASP A 248 -13.32 39.68 -30.62
C ASP A 248 -12.44 40.14 -29.45
N ASP A 249 -12.70 39.67 -28.22
CA ASP A 249 -11.92 39.99 -27.01
C ASP A 249 -11.54 38.73 -26.23
N GLU A 250 -10.28 38.37 -26.32
CA GLU A 250 -9.71 37.20 -25.62
C GLU A 250 -9.49 37.48 -24.12
N SER A 251 -9.54 38.70 -23.66
CA SER A 251 -9.27 39.12 -22.27
C SER A 251 -10.49 39.01 -21.37
N VAL A 252 -11.69 38.93 -21.93
CA VAL A 252 -12.95 38.87 -21.19
C VAL A 252 -13.24 37.42 -20.78
N SER A 253 -13.49 37.19 -19.50
CA SER A 253 -13.71 35.85 -18.92
C SER A 253 -15.21 35.56 -18.66
N ASP A 254 -16.09 36.02 -19.55
CA ASP A 254 -17.53 35.86 -19.39
C ASP A 254 -18.06 34.47 -19.79
N GLY A 255 -17.22 33.63 -20.43
CA GLY A 255 -17.54 32.27 -20.86
C GLY A 255 -16.72 31.20 -20.17
N THR A 256 -16.82 29.98 -20.71
CA THR A 256 -16.06 28.81 -20.21
C THR A 256 -14.60 28.91 -20.62
N TRP A 257 -13.73 28.86 -19.65
CA TRP A 257 -12.29 28.71 -19.79
C TRP A 257 -11.87 27.33 -19.29
N MET A 258 -10.89 26.74 -19.96
CA MET A 258 -10.28 25.49 -19.54
C MET A 258 -8.78 25.64 -19.43
N TRP A 259 -8.21 25.15 -18.35
CA TRP A 259 -6.77 25.05 -18.09
C TRP A 259 -6.38 23.57 -18.16
N ILE A 260 -5.63 23.19 -19.18
CA ILE A 260 -4.99 21.87 -19.26
C ILE A 260 -3.61 22.04 -18.64
N ARG A 261 -3.40 21.45 -17.49
CA ARG A 261 -2.28 21.72 -16.59
C ARG A 261 -1.67 20.43 -16.04
N PRO A 262 -0.44 20.49 -15.45
CA PRO A 262 0.17 19.31 -14.85
C PRO A 262 -0.65 18.84 -13.65
N SER A 263 -0.70 17.53 -13.51
CA SER A 263 -1.25 16.79 -12.38
C SER A 263 -0.52 15.46 -12.25
N ALA A 264 -0.85 14.64 -11.25
CA ALA A 264 -0.32 13.30 -11.10
C ALA A 264 -1.45 12.29 -11.01
N ARG A 265 -1.25 11.13 -11.62
CA ARG A 265 -2.15 9.98 -11.52
C ARG A 265 -1.57 8.97 -10.55
N TYR A 266 -2.38 8.55 -9.58
CA TYR A 266 -2.04 7.45 -8.70
C TYR A 266 -2.31 6.11 -9.38
N VAL A 267 -1.31 5.23 -9.42
CA VAL A 267 -1.37 3.88 -10.03
C VAL A 267 -1.08 2.77 -9.01
N GLY A 268 -0.82 3.15 -7.77
CA GLY A 268 -0.61 2.22 -6.65
C GLY A 268 -1.90 1.51 -6.21
N ASP A 269 -1.79 0.74 -5.14
CA ASP A 269 -2.95 0.11 -4.50
C ASP A 269 -3.71 1.09 -3.61
N ASP A 270 -5.01 0.86 -3.48
CA ASP A 270 -5.93 1.66 -2.66
C ASP A 270 -6.71 0.75 -1.70
N LYS A 271 -6.90 1.22 -0.46
CA LYS A 271 -7.72 0.55 0.57
C LYS A 271 -9.20 0.45 0.18
N ASP A 272 -9.66 1.34 -0.68
CA ASP A 272 -11.06 1.42 -1.12
C ASP A 272 -11.39 0.43 -2.25
N GLN A 273 -10.44 -0.36 -2.71
CA GLN A 273 -10.70 -1.36 -3.76
C GLN A 273 -11.63 -2.45 -3.23
N PRO A 274 -12.65 -2.85 -4.04
CA PRO A 274 -13.55 -3.92 -3.62
C PRO A 274 -12.78 -5.24 -3.48
N PRO A 275 -13.23 -6.13 -2.57
CA PRO A 275 -12.63 -7.44 -2.41
C PRO A 275 -12.67 -8.25 -3.70
N LEU A 276 -11.59 -8.98 -4.00
CA LEU A 276 -11.56 -9.94 -5.11
C LEU A 276 -12.40 -11.17 -4.78
N VAL A 277 -13.14 -11.66 -5.77
CA VAL A 277 -13.91 -12.89 -5.63
C VAL A 277 -13.43 -13.93 -6.63
N ASP A 278 -12.76 -14.96 -6.13
CA ASP A 278 -12.40 -16.13 -6.94
C ASP A 278 -13.53 -17.15 -6.91
N LYS A 279 -13.88 -17.65 -8.07
CA LYS A 279 -14.92 -18.67 -8.25
C LYS A 279 -14.31 -20.03 -8.46
N LEU A 280 -14.65 -20.99 -7.63
CA LEU A 280 -14.09 -22.34 -7.66
C LEU A 280 -15.21 -23.38 -7.78
N GLY A 281 -14.90 -24.50 -8.43
CA GLY A 281 -15.82 -25.62 -8.57
C GLY A 281 -16.65 -25.61 -9.86
N PRO A 282 -17.66 -26.49 -9.96
CA PRO A 282 -18.47 -26.63 -11.17
C PRO A 282 -19.29 -25.36 -11.44
N GLY A 283 -19.40 -24.96 -12.71
CA GLY A 283 -20.16 -23.77 -13.12
C GLY A 283 -19.54 -22.43 -12.73
N SER A 284 -18.26 -22.40 -12.37
CA SER A 284 -17.59 -21.17 -11.89
C SER A 284 -17.56 -20.02 -12.90
N GLY A 285 -17.70 -20.30 -14.21
CA GLY A 285 -17.74 -19.27 -15.27
C GLY A 285 -19.12 -18.66 -15.53
N ASP A 286 -20.18 -19.29 -15.04
CA ASP A 286 -21.55 -18.98 -15.48
C ASP A 286 -22.25 -17.88 -14.66
N VAL A 287 -21.71 -17.56 -13.48
CA VAL A 287 -22.27 -16.59 -12.53
C VAL A 287 -21.26 -15.49 -12.29
N SER A 288 -21.68 -14.23 -12.34
CA SER A 288 -20.86 -13.12 -11.85
C SER A 288 -21.01 -12.99 -10.34
N ALA A 289 -19.90 -12.71 -9.69
CA ALA A 289 -19.82 -12.55 -8.24
C ALA A 289 -19.05 -11.28 -7.91
N SER A 290 -19.59 -10.49 -7.00
CA SER A 290 -18.94 -9.30 -6.45
C SER A 290 -19.11 -9.27 -4.95
N ALA A 291 -18.13 -8.74 -4.23
CA ALA A 291 -18.15 -8.62 -2.78
C ALA A 291 -18.10 -7.15 -2.35
N ALA A 292 -18.78 -6.85 -1.24
CA ALA A 292 -18.79 -5.52 -0.64
C ALA A 292 -18.89 -5.64 0.88
N GLY A 293 -18.57 -4.57 1.59
CA GLY A 293 -18.60 -4.52 3.05
C GLY A 293 -17.30 -4.96 3.72
N SER A 294 -17.34 -5.19 5.03
CA SER A 294 -16.15 -5.51 5.83
C SER A 294 -15.95 -7.03 5.93
N PHE A 295 -14.73 -7.47 5.71
CA PHE A 295 -14.31 -8.87 5.86
C PHE A 295 -13.18 -9.03 6.90
N LEU A 296 -12.82 -7.95 7.62
CA LEU A 296 -11.77 -7.93 8.66
C LEU A 296 -10.44 -8.57 8.21
N ASP A 297 -9.99 -8.26 7.01
CA ASP A 297 -8.73 -8.73 6.40
C ASP A 297 -8.58 -10.26 6.29
N ASN A 298 -9.66 -11.00 6.53
CA ASN A 298 -9.65 -12.45 6.41
C ASN A 298 -10.19 -12.90 5.05
N ASN A 299 -9.55 -13.91 4.47
CA ASN A 299 -10.12 -14.61 3.33
C ASN A 299 -11.35 -15.37 3.76
N VAL A 300 -12.48 -15.07 3.12
CA VAL A 300 -13.76 -15.72 3.40
C VAL A 300 -14.08 -16.70 2.29
N THR A 301 -14.28 -17.98 2.64
CA THR A 301 -14.71 -19.00 1.69
C THR A 301 -16.20 -19.25 1.90
N ILE A 302 -17.01 -19.07 0.86
CA ILE A 302 -18.44 -19.36 0.84
C ILE A 302 -18.65 -20.59 -0.03
N ARG A 303 -19.45 -21.53 0.44
CA ARG A 303 -19.82 -22.75 -0.28
C ARG A 303 -21.33 -22.85 -0.40
N ILE A 304 -21.80 -23.21 -1.60
CA ILE A 304 -23.23 -23.49 -1.87
C ILE A 304 -23.56 -24.90 -1.39
N ASP A 305 -24.54 -25.00 -0.48
CA ASP A 305 -24.93 -26.25 0.18
C ASP A 305 -26.23 -26.86 -0.38
N ASN A 306 -26.92 -26.17 -1.31
CA ASN A 306 -28.06 -26.73 -1.98
C ASN A 306 -27.74 -28.12 -2.59
N THR A 307 -28.64 -29.06 -2.48
CA THR A 307 -28.46 -30.44 -3.01
C THR A 307 -28.68 -30.54 -4.52
N THR A 308 -29.35 -29.57 -5.13
CA THR A 308 -29.60 -29.44 -6.56
C THR A 308 -29.18 -28.07 -7.06
N ALA A 309 -28.97 -27.93 -8.37
CA ALA A 309 -28.69 -26.64 -8.97
C ALA A 309 -29.85 -25.66 -8.75
N VAL A 310 -29.53 -24.43 -8.33
CA VAL A 310 -30.53 -23.38 -8.01
C VAL A 310 -30.26 -22.12 -8.83
N THR A 311 -31.30 -21.42 -9.22
CA THR A 311 -31.26 -20.11 -9.88
C THR A 311 -31.22 -19.00 -8.83
N MET A 312 -30.82 -17.78 -9.22
CA MET A 312 -30.70 -16.63 -8.31
C MET A 312 -32.04 -16.19 -7.69
N ASN A 313 -33.16 -16.61 -8.26
CA ASN A 313 -34.51 -16.33 -7.77
C ASN A 313 -35.09 -17.44 -6.88
N GLN A 314 -34.28 -18.36 -6.41
CA GLN A 314 -34.60 -19.44 -5.48
C GLN A 314 -33.83 -19.28 -4.18
N ASP A 315 -34.25 -19.91 -3.10
CA ASP A 315 -33.53 -19.91 -1.84
C ASP A 315 -32.18 -20.59 -2.00
N ILE A 316 -31.12 -19.86 -1.63
CA ILE A 316 -29.72 -20.32 -1.70
C ILE A 316 -29.29 -20.70 -0.29
N GLU A 317 -29.06 -21.99 -0.09
CA GLU A 317 -28.47 -22.52 1.13
C GLU A 317 -26.92 -22.45 1.01
N TYR A 318 -26.26 -21.90 2.02
CA TYR A 318 -24.81 -21.74 1.98
C TYR A 318 -24.14 -21.83 3.35
N SER A 319 -22.89 -22.18 3.33
CA SER A 319 -21.99 -22.12 4.49
C SER A 319 -20.82 -21.21 4.17
N TYR A 320 -20.26 -20.57 5.19
CA TYR A 320 -19.03 -19.80 5.02
C TYR A 320 -18.00 -20.11 6.10
N SER A 321 -16.73 -19.90 5.76
CA SER A 321 -15.57 -20.09 6.63
C SER A 321 -14.73 -18.82 6.62
N LEU A 322 -14.24 -18.41 7.81
CA LEU A 322 -13.37 -17.25 8.01
C LEU A 322 -11.88 -17.65 8.22
N ASP A 323 -11.58 -18.95 8.21
CA ASP A 323 -10.28 -19.54 8.57
C ASP A 323 -9.75 -20.51 7.50
N GLY A 324 -10.07 -20.24 6.23
CA GLY A 324 -9.58 -21.04 5.10
C GLY A 324 -10.23 -22.41 4.97
N GLY A 325 -11.44 -22.61 5.52
CA GLY A 325 -12.19 -23.85 5.41
C GLY A 325 -12.00 -24.85 6.56
N ILE A 326 -11.35 -24.43 7.64
CA ILE A 326 -11.17 -25.28 8.84
C ILE A 326 -12.48 -25.38 9.62
N ASN A 327 -13.11 -24.25 9.91
CA ASN A 327 -14.40 -24.17 10.59
C ASN A 327 -15.45 -23.56 9.65
N TRP A 328 -16.64 -24.17 9.61
CA TRP A 328 -17.74 -23.74 8.75
C TRP A 328 -18.94 -23.29 9.57
N ILE A 329 -19.45 -22.10 9.27
CA ILE A 329 -20.72 -21.59 9.80
C ILE A 329 -21.79 -21.99 8.81
N THR A 330 -22.62 -22.95 9.19
CA THR A 330 -23.61 -23.63 8.34
C THR A 330 -25.04 -23.17 8.62
N GLY A 331 -25.98 -23.49 7.72
CA GLY A 331 -27.41 -23.23 7.90
C GLY A 331 -27.82 -21.80 7.53
N ASN A 332 -26.99 -21.09 6.73
CA ASN A 332 -27.39 -19.78 6.23
C ASN A 332 -28.23 -19.94 4.98
N VAL A 333 -29.26 -19.10 4.83
CA VAL A 333 -30.16 -19.08 3.67
C VAL A 333 -30.31 -17.66 3.17
N ALA A 334 -29.96 -17.42 1.91
CA ALA A 334 -30.34 -16.22 1.19
C ALA A 334 -31.71 -16.45 0.58
N GLN A 335 -32.70 -15.67 1.05
CA GLN A 335 -34.09 -15.83 0.62
C GLN A 335 -34.29 -15.37 -0.82
N ALA A 336 -35.10 -16.11 -1.54
CA ALA A 336 -35.43 -15.84 -2.92
C ALA A 336 -36.12 -14.47 -3.11
N ASP A 337 -35.68 -13.72 -4.10
CA ASP A 337 -36.44 -12.65 -4.71
C ASP A 337 -36.84 -13.09 -6.12
N ALA A 338 -38.14 -13.47 -6.26
CA ALA A 338 -38.69 -14.00 -7.52
C ALA A 338 -38.58 -13.01 -8.70
N THR A 339 -38.28 -11.73 -8.43
CA THR A 339 -38.17 -10.67 -9.43
C THR A 339 -36.73 -10.32 -9.78
N SER A 340 -35.77 -10.82 -9.00
CA SER A 340 -34.32 -10.49 -9.14
C SER A 340 -33.57 -11.62 -9.83
N ASN A 341 -32.65 -11.23 -10.72
CA ASN A 341 -31.62 -12.14 -11.27
C ASN A 341 -30.32 -12.11 -10.43
N ALA A 342 -30.36 -11.52 -9.25
CA ALA A 342 -29.26 -11.42 -8.33
C ALA A 342 -29.65 -11.90 -6.94
N ALA A 343 -28.74 -12.54 -6.24
CA ALA A 343 -28.88 -12.98 -4.86
C ALA A 343 -27.76 -12.40 -3.99
N THR A 344 -28.10 -12.06 -2.76
CA THR A 344 -27.17 -11.46 -1.80
C THR A 344 -26.96 -12.41 -0.63
N LEU A 345 -25.72 -12.86 -0.44
CA LEU A 345 -25.30 -13.74 0.64
C LEU A 345 -24.57 -12.90 1.70
N SER A 346 -25.08 -12.88 2.92
CA SER A 346 -24.47 -12.15 4.04
C SER A 346 -23.46 -13.02 4.77
N VAL A 347 -22.34 -12.44 5.13
CA VAL A 347 -21.26 -13.07 5.90
C VAL A 347 -21.08 -12.32 7.22
N ALA A 348 -20.46 -12.95 8.21
CA ALA A 348 -20.15 -12.27 9.46
C ALA A 348 -19.38 -10.96 9.22
N ASN A 349 -19.49 -10.03 10.19
CA ASN A 349 -18.83 -8.74 10.18
C ASN A 349 -19.33 -7.73 9.12
N GLY A 350 -20.49 -7.99 8.52
CA GLY A 350 -21.09 -7.06 7.55
C GLY A 350 -20.59 -7.22 6.12
N GLY A 351 -19.87 -8.30 5.82
CA GLY A 351 -19.51 -8.67 4.46
C GLY A 351 -20.70 -9.19 3.66
N ILE A 352 -20.73 -8.86 2.38
CA ILE A 352 -21.82 -9.22 1.46
C ILE A 352 -21.20 -9.77 0.16
N LEU A 353 -21.66 -10.94 -0.25
CA LEU A 353 -21.41 -11.47 -1.59
C LEU A 353 -22.67 -11.33 -2.44
N THR A 354 -22.59 -10.59 -3.53
CA THR A 354 -23.66 -10.46 -4.52
C THR A 354 -23.36 -11.36 -5.71
N LEU A 355 -24.27 -12.27 -5.99
CA LEU A 355 -24.23 -13.18 -7.13
C LEU A 355 -25.26 -12.73 -8.15
N SER A 356 -24.87 -12.65 -9.41
CA SER A 356 -25.79 -12.32 -10.50
C SER A 356 -25.60 -13.26 -11.70
N SER A 357 -26.69 -13.52 -12.39
CA SER A 357 -26.72 -14.43 -13.52
C SER A 357 -27.10 -13.69 -14.80
N ASN A 358 -26.27 -13.80 -15.82
CA ASN A 358 -26.58 -13.36 -17.17
C ASN A 358 -27.24 -14.51 -17.93
N GLY A 359 -28.59 -14.53 -17.99
CA GLY A 359 -29.30 -15.46 -18.85
C GLY A 359 -29.74 -16.77 -18.21
N GLY A 360 -30.00 -16.80 -16.90
CA GLY A 360 -30.62 -17.96 -16.23
C GLY A 360 -29.64 -19.05 -15.77
N ASN A 361 -28.37 -18.70 -15.64
CA ASN A 361 -27.36 -19.60 -15.12
C ASN A 361 -27.62 -20.00 -13.68
N GLN A 362 -27.26 -21.20 -13.31
CA GLN A 362 -27.54 -21.81 -12.02
C GLN A 362 -26.29 -21.99 -11.19
N LEU A 363 -26.41 -21.77 -9.88
CA LEU A 363 -25.42 -22.19 -8.92
C LEU A 363 -25.43 -23.72 -8.80
N GLN A 364 -24.25 -24.31 -8.80
CA GLN A 364 -24.10 -25.75 -8.68
C GLN A 364 -23.83 -26.15 -7.22
N PRO A 365 -24.31 -27.33 -6.77
CA PRO A 365 -23.95 -27.86 -5.47
C PRO A 365 -22.43 -27.94 -5.26
N GLY A 366 -21.95 -27.44 -4.13
CA GLY A 366 -20.54 -27.43 -3.80
C GLY A 366 -19.70 -26.37 -4.49
N GLN A 367 -20.30 -25.48 -5.28
CA GLN A 367 -19.61 -24.32 -5.84
C GLN A 367 -19.11 -23.42 -4.70
N GLN A 368 -17.88 -22.89 -4.85
CA GLN A 368 -17.26 -22.05 -3.83
C GLN A 368 -16.89 -20.68 -4.38
N PHE A 369 -16.96 -19.70 -3.50
CA PHE A 369 -16.52 -18.32 -3.73
C PHE A 369 -15.52 -17.96 -2.65
N VAL A 370 -14.31 -17.63 -3.04
CA VAL A 370 -13.27 -17.17 -2.10
C VAL A 370 -13.16 -15.67 -2.23
N ILE A 371 -13.57 -14.96 -1.19
CA ILE A 371 -13.47 -13.52 -1.10
C ILE A 371 -12.12 -13.19 -0.46
N ARG A 372 -11.31 -12.43 -1.18
CA ARG A 372 -10.04 -11.91 -0.68
C ARG A 372 -10.18 -10.40 -0.50
N PRO A 373 -10.16 -9.90 0.75
CA PRO A 373 -10.12 -8.47 0.99
C PRO A 373 -8.89 -7.88 0.29
N ARG A 374 -9.08 -6.76 -0.37
CA ARG A 374 -7.97 -5.96 -0.86
C ARG A 374 -7.65 -4.95 0.22
N THR A 375 -6.43 -4.98 0.71
CA THR A 375 -5.86 -3.99 1.61
C THR A 375 -4.58 -3.49 0.99
N ALA A 376 -4.40 -2.18 1.02
CA ALA A 376 -3.14 -1.56 0.60
C ALA A 376 -2.10 -1.58 1.72
N ASP A 377 -2.47 -2.02 2.93
CA ASP A 377 -1.59 -2.01 4.07
C ASP A 377 -0.55 -3.14 4.00
N VAL A 378 0.70 -2.80 4.26
CA VAL A 378 1.80 -3.74 4.46
C VAL A 378 2.06 -3.82 5.95
N ASN A 379 1.69 -4.95 6.58
CA ASN A 379 1.83 -5.16 8.01
C ASN A 379 3.02 -6.07 8.31
N LEU A 380 3.75 -5.74 9.37
CA LEU A 380 4.92 -6.50 9.82
C LEU A 380 4.79 -6.83 11.30
N ASP A 381 5.05 -8.11 11.64
CA ASP A 381 5.04 -8.57 13.03
C ASP A 381 6.25 -8.04 13.79
N ILE A 382 6.01 -7.28 14.87
CA ILE A 382 7.05 -6.72 15.76
C ILE A 382 7.09 -7.41 17.11
N SER A 383 6.11 -8.24 17.41
CA SER A 383 6.07 -9.17 18.54
C SER A 383 5.09 -10.31 18.27
N ALA A 384 4.98 -11.27 19.18
CA ALA A 384 4.07 -12.41 19.06
C ALA A 384 2.57 -12.02 18.96
N SER A 385 2.20 -10.80 19.35
CA SER A 385 0.82 -10.33 19.38
C SER A 385 0.63 -8.94 18.81
N GLU A 386 1.67 -8.36 18.21
CA GLU A 386 1.64 -6.96 17.77
C GLU A 386 2.20 -6.84 16.36
N GLN A 387 1.44 -6.16 15.51
CA GLN A 387 1.81 -5.78 14.15
C GLN A 387 1.89 -4.27 14.00
N ILE A 388 2.67 -3.83 13.04
CA ILE A 388 2.76 -2.43 12.64
C ILE A 388 2.56 -2.31 11.13
N THR A 389 1.81 -1.30 10.73
CA THR A 389 1.66 -0.95 9.31
C THR A 389 2.87 -0.12 8.88
N LEU A 390 3.56 -0.58 7.84
CA LEU A 390 4.78 0.05 7.32
C LEU A 390 4.50 1.22 6.41
N ASN A 391 3.50 1.08 5.55
CA ASN A 391 3.21 2.03 4.49
C ASN A 391 2.03 2.93 4.83
N ASP A 392 1.99 4.04 4.13
CA ASP A 392 0.82 4.89 3.98
C ASP A 392 0.45 4.93 2.49
N VAL A 393 -0.84 4.92 2.18
CA VAL A 393 -1.30 4.97 0.80
C VAL A 393 -1.05 6.36 0.23
N GLY A 394 -0.28 6.45 -0.84
CA GLY A 394 0.10 7.72 -1.45
C GLY A 394 -1.09 8.59 -1.85
N LYS A 395 -2.18 7.99 -2.31
CA LYS A 395 -3.43 8.67 -2.62
C LYS A 395 -3.99 9.43 -1.40
N ASP A 396 -3.94 8.86 -0.21
CA ASP A 396 -4.49 9.46 1.01
C ASP A 396 -3.61 10.63 1.49
N ILE A 397 -2.32 10.59 1.18
CA ILE A 397 -1.35 11.63 1.59
C ILE A 397 -1.25 12.74 0.55
N PHE A 398 -0.99 12.39 -0.70
CA PHE A 398 -0.67 13.36 -1.76
C PHE A 398 -1.88 13.68 -2.65
N GLY A 399 -2.91 12.83 -2.63
CA GLY A 399 -4.02 12.88 -3.56
C GLY A 399 -3.64 12.36 -4.93
N GLY A 400 -3.90 13.16 -5.95
CA GLY A 400 -3.69 12.79 -7.36
C GLY A 400 -5.01 12.42 -8.04
N ILE A 401 -4.92 12.11 -9.32
CA ILE A 401 -6.03 11.59 -10.10
C ILE A 401 -6.02 10.08 -9.96
N TYR A 402 -7.11 9.53 -9.51
CA TYR A 402 -7.27 8.09 -9.34
C TYR A 402 -8.46 7.60 -10.16
N GLN A 403 -8.28 6.53 -10.89
CA GLN A 403 -9.35 5.85 -11.61
C GLN A 403 -9.58 4.50 -10.95
N ASP A 404 -10.79 4.28 -10.45
CA ASP A 404 -11.18 2.97 -9.93
C ASP A 404 -11.03 1.91 -11.05
N PRO A 405 -10.23 0.87 -10.86
CA PRO A 405 -9.99 -0.16 -11.87
C PRO A 405 -11.26 -0.94 -12.27
N ASP A 406 -12.30 -0.90 -11.42
CA ASP A 406 -13.59 -1.55 -11.70
C ASP A 406 -14.51 -0.68 -12.57
N VAL A 407 -14.11 0.55 -12.88
CA VAL A 407 -14.86 1.46 -13.75
C VAL A 407 -14.30 1.39 -15.18
N VAL A 408 -15.08 0.87 -16.10
CA VAL A 408 -14.75 0.85 -17.53
C VAL A 408 -15.64 1.83 -18.28
N LEU A 409 -15.02 2.77 -18.98
CA LEU A 409 -15.74 3.65 -19.90
C LEU A 409 -16.14 2.85 -21.16
N SER A 410 -17.44 2.69 -21.41
CA SER A 410 -17.92 2.04 -22.62
C SER A 410 -17.58 2.88 -23.86
N ALA A 411 -17.52 2.23 -25.01
CA ALA A 411 -17.32 2.91 -26.31
C ALA A 411 -18.39 3.98 -26.61
N ALA A 412 -19.53 3.92 -25.94
CA ALA A 412 -20.63 4.89 -26.04
C ALA A 412 -20.54 6.04 -25.01
N GLY A 413 -19.46 6.14 -24.24
CA GLY A 413 -19.30 7.19 -23.23
C GLY A 413 -20.06 6.94 -21.92
N SER A 414 -20.79 5.84 -21.80
CA SER A 414 -21.43 5.46 -20.55
C SER A 414 -20.44 4.80 -19.62
N ILE A 415 -20.46 5.16 -18.37
CA ILE A 415 -19.70 4.48 -17.33
C ILE A 415 -20.32 3.10 -17.11
N VAL A 416 -19.56 2.05 -17.41
CA VAL A 416 -19.97 0.67 -17.11
C VAL A 416 -19.24 0.24 -15.86
N THR A 417 -20.00 0.05 -14.79
CA THR A 417 -19.48 -0.53 -13.56
C THR A 417 -19.46 -2.04 -13.66
N LEU A 418 -18.28 -2.63 -13.47
CA LEU A 418 -18.12 -4.06 -13.35
C LEU A 418 -18.41 -4.50 -11.90
N GLY A 419 -19.68 -4.41 -11.52
CA GLY A 419 -20.19 -5.18 -10.39
C GLY A 419 -19.78 -4.76 -8.98
N SER A 420 -19.28 -3.56 -8.73
CA SER A 420 -18.99 -3.11 -7.36
C SER A 420 -19.87 -1.96 -6.90
N SER A 421 -20.13 -1.90 -5.59
CA SER A 421 -20.90 -0.83 -4.95
C SER A 421 -20.16 0.52 -4.89
N ASN A 422 -18.89 0.56 -5.26
CA ASN A 422 -18.07 1.79 -5.41
C ASN A 422 -18.13 2.35 -6.83
N ALA A 423 -19.10 1.91 -7.59
CA ALA A 423 -19.44 2.38 -8.91
C ALA A 423 -19.66 3.90 -8.91
N GLY A 424 -18.76 4.64 -9.52
CA GLY A 424 -18.94 6.06 -9.74
C GLY A 424 -17.79 6.97 -9.29
N ARG A 425 -16.70 6.42 -8.77
CA ARG A 425 -15.49 7.21 -8.52
C ARG A 425 -14.64 7.38 -9.79
N VAL A 426 -15.23 7.93 -10.82
CA VAL A 426 -14.47 8.62 -11.85
C VAL A 426 -14.18 10.00 -11.28
N PHE A 427 -12.93 10.32 -11.02
CA PHE A 427 -12.54 11.64 -10.57
C PHE A 427 -12.83 12.61 -11.71
N GLN A 428 -13.89 13.37 -11.56
CA GLN A 428 -14.15 14.50 -12.42
C GLN A 428 -13.23 15.64 -12.00
N SER A 429 -12.76 16.41 -12.95
CA SER A 429 -12.10 17.66 -12.61
C SER A 429 -13.11 18.53 -11.89
N SER A 430 -12.83 18.85 -10.69
CA SER A 430 -13.70 19.69 -9.89
C SER A 430 -13.05 21.02 -9.70
N GLY A 431 -13.69 22.02 -10.14
CA GLY A 431 -13.41 23.34 -9.66
C GLY A 431 -13.19 24.36 -10.75
N ALA A 432 -14.03 25.36 -10.67
CA ALA A 432 -13.78 26.62 -11.34
C ALA A 432 -12.44 27.19 -10.88
N PRO A 433 -11.54 27.57 -11.78
CA PRO A 433 -10.22 28.09 -11.41
C PRO A 433 -10.27 29.45 -10.69
N ASN A 434 -11.36 30.12 -10.74
CA ASN A 434 -11.61 31.34 -9.92
C ASN A 434 -12.29 31.00 -8.58
N MET A 435 -12.58 29.75 -8.33
CA MET A 435 -13.14 29.24 -7.08
C MET A 435 -12.51 27.88 -6.85
N ALA A 436 -11.77 27.74 -5.78
CA ALA A 436 -11.26 26.46 -5.32
C ALA A 436 -12.45 25.59 -4.85
N ILE A 437 -13.26 25.13 -5.79
CA ILE A 437 -14.40 24.28 -5.50
C ILE A 437 -14.05 22.86 -5.91
N SER A 438 -13.92 22.01 -4.92
CA SER A 438 -14.00 20.58 -5.08
C SER A 438 -15.46 20.16 -5.22
N ILE A 439 -15.78 19.28 -6.13
CA ILE A 439 -17.11 18.69 -6.26
C ILE A 439 -17.50 17.89 -5.00
N GLN A 440 -16.54 17.46 -4.19
CA GLN A 440 -16.74 16.65 -2.98
C GLN A 440 -16.56 17.42 -1.68
N GLY A 441 -16.49 18.75 -1.72
CA GLY A 441 -16.29 19.62 -0.56
C GLY A 441 -14.86 20.15 -0.46
N GLN A 442 -14.72 21.36 0.10
CA GLN A 442 -13.44 22.07 0.22
C GLN A 442 -12.37 21.26 0.97
N ASP A 443 -12.78 20.42 1.91
CA ASP A 443 -11.86 19.66 2.76
C ASP A 443 -11.12 18.56 1.99
N GLU A 444 -11.75 17.93 1.00
CA GLU A 444 -11.11 16.88 0.21
C GLU A 444 -10.20 17.44 -0.88
N PHE A 445 -10.56 18.58 -1.47
CA PHE A 445 -9.72 19.25 -2.46
C PHE A 445 -8.40 19.72 -1.85
N SER A 446 -8.42 20.30 -0.67
CA SER A 446 -7.21 20.79 0.00
C SER A 446 -6.25 19.68 0.45
N LYS A 447 -6.72 18.44 0.53
CA LYS A 447 -5.88 17.26 0.77
C LYS A 447 -5.17 16.75 -0.50
N ASN A 448 -5.67 17.11 -1.69
CA ASN A 448 -5.04 16.73 -2.94
C ASN A 448 -3.92 17.73 -3.31
N LEU A 449 -2.69 17.40 -2.95
CA LEU A 449 -1.53 18.27 -3.17
C LEU A 449 -1.26 18.53 -4.65
N PHE A 450 -1.42 17.51 -5.49
CA PHE A 450 -1.18 17.64 -6.93
C PHE A 450 -2.19 18.56 -7.59
N GLU A 451 -3.44 18.54 -7.13
CA GLU A 451 -4.46 19.48 -7.57
C GLU A 451 -4.13 20.92 -7.14
N VAL A 452 -3.78 21.09 -5.85
CA VAL A 452 -3.44 22.40 -5.29
C VAL A 452 -2.22 23.01 -5.98
N MET A 453 -1.16 22.22 -6.13
CA MET A 453 0.08 22.68 -6.76
C MET A 453 -0.07 22.85 -8.27
N GLY A 454 -0.77 21.93 -8.96
CA GLY A 454 -1.03 22.04 -10.40
C GLY A 454 -1.86 23.26 -10.74
N ASN A 455 -2.90 23.57 -9.97
CA ASN A 455 -3.69 24.80 -10.13
C ASN A 455 -2.84 26.06 -9.88
N LEU A 456 -1.99 26.06 -8.85
CA LEU A 456 -1.10 27.17 -8.58
C LEU A 456 -0.13 27.44 -9.76
N VAL A 457 0.45 26.39 -10.33
CA VAL A 457 1.30 26.48 -11.53
C VAL A 457 0.50 27.10 -12.68
N ALA A 458 -0.69 26.56 -12.96
CA ALA A 458 -1.54 27.05 -14.05
C ALA A 458 -1.92 28.54 -13.89
N PHE A 459 -2.30 28.95 -12.70
CA PHE A 459 -2.67 30.35 -12.44
C PHE A 459 -1.48 31.30 -12.53
N ALA A 460 -0.30 30.86 -12.11
CA ALA A 460 0.92 31.66 -12.26
C ALA A 460 1.34 31.76 -13.73
N GLU A 461 1.30 30.68 -14.51
CA GLU A 461 1.61 30.66 -15.95
C GLU A 461 0.64 31.50 -16.77
N THR A 462 -0.63 31.51 -16.40
CA THR A 462 -1.68 32.25 -17.14
C THR A 462 -1.96 33.64 -16.57
N ASN A 463 -1.08 34.16 -15.71
CA ASN A 463 -1.19 35.48 -15.10
C ASN A 463 -2.52 35.72 -14.33
N ASN A 464 -3.10 34.67 -13.78
CA ASN A 464 -4.34 34.71 -13.01
C ASN A 464 -4.06 35.03 -11.52
N GLN A 465 -4.00 36.32 -11.18
CA GLN A 465 -3.71 36.76 -9.82
C GLN A 465 -4.73 36.25 -8.80
N THR A 466 -6.02 36.27 -9.16
CA THR A 466 -7.11 35.82 -8.27
C THR A 466 -6.98 34.34 -7.95
N GLY A 467 -6.68 33.49 -8.95
CA GLY A 467 -6.42 32.06 -8.76
C GLY A 467 -5.22 31.80 -7.85
N VAL A 468 -4.12 32.56 -8.02
CA VAL A 468 -2.94 32.45 -7.13
C VAL A 468 -3.31 32.84 -5.69
N GLN A 469 -4.11 33.90 -5.47
CA GLN A 469 -4.56 34.30 -4.14
C GLN A 469 -5.40 33.21 -3.45
N GLN A 470 -6.31 32.56 -4.19
CA GLN A 470 -7.11 31.45 -3.68
C GLN A 470 -6.27 30.23 -3.34
N SER A 471 -5.24 29.94 -4.14
CA SER A 471 -4.33 28.82 -3.90
C SER A 471 -3.56 28.93 -2.58
N LEU A 472 -3.38 30.14 -2.01
CA LEU A 472 -2.71 30.34 -0.72
C LEU A 472 -3.44 29.67 0.46
N ALA A 473 -4.78 29.73 0.47
CA ALA A 473 -5.58 29.07 1.50
C ALA A 473 -5.43 27.53 1.37
N ASN A 474 -5.56 27.02 0.15
CA ASN A 474 -5.44 25.59 -0.14
C ASN A 474 -4.05 25.04 0.21
N LEU A 475 -2.97 25.78 -0.11
CA LEU A 475 -1.61 25.42 0.30
C LEU A 475 -1.45 25.35 1.81
N SER A 476 -2.13 26.20 2.57
CA SER A 476 -2.05 26.19 4.03
C SER A 476 -2.73 24.94 4.63
N GLU A 477 -3.87 24.54 4.09
CA GLU A 477 -4.56 23.31 4.51
C GLU A 477 -3.82 22.07 4.03
N ALA A 478 -3.29 22.05 2.81
CA ALA A 478 -2.44 20.99 2.30
C ALA A 478 -1.20 20.78 3.17
N GLN A 479 -0.54 21.86 3.57
CA GLN A 479 0.61 21.79 4.49
C GLN A 479 0.22 21.20 5.84
N LYS A 480 -0.93 21.58 6.39
CA LYS A 480 -1.44 21.03 7.65
C LYS A 480 -1.74 19.54 7.51
N HIS A 481 -2.31 19.11 6.39
CA HIS A 481 -2.55 17.69 6.11
C HIS A 481 -1.24 16.89 6.11
N ILE A 482 -0.22 17.34 5.39
CA ILE A 482 1.12 16.70 5.40
C ILE A 482 1.72 16.66 6.80
N MET A 483 1.61 17.74 7.58
CA MET A 483 2.13 17.76 8.96
C MET A 483 1.41 16.73 9.87
N ASN A 484 0.13 16.46 9.63
CA ASN A 484 -0.59 15.41 10.34
C ASN A 484 -0.05 14.02 9.96
N SER A 485 0.21 13.77 8.68
CA SER A 485 0.82 12.50 8.22
C SER A 485 2.24 12.32 8.79
N VAL A 486 3.07 13.38 8.84
CA VAL A 486 4.38 13.35 9.52
C VAL A 486 4.23 12.95 10.99
N ALA A 487 3.24 13.52 11.70
CA ALA A 487 3.01 13.21 13.11
C ALA A 487 2.56 11.75 13.30
N GLU A 488 1.75 11.21 12.40
CA GLU A 488 1.32 9.82 12.42
C GLU A 488 2.48 8.85 12.20
N VAL A 489 3.31 9.08 11.18
CA VAL A 489 4.53 8.29 10.92
C VAL A 489 5.48 8.39 12.12
N GLY A 490 5.68 9.59 12.68
CA GLY A 490 6.49 9.79 13.89
C GLY A 490 5.97 9.01 15.09
N GLY A 491 4.65 8.89 15.25
CA GLY A 491 4.01 8.06 16.27
C GLY A 491 4.34 6.58 16.11
N ARG A 492 4.30 6.06 14.87
CA ARG A 492 4.68 4.67 14.54
C ARG A 492 6.16 4.42 14.81
N ILE A 493 7.06 5.34 14.45
CA ILE A 493 8.49 5.23 14.75
C ILE A 493 8.74 5.18 16.27
N ASN A 494 8.07 6.02 17.06
CA ASN A 494 8.17 5.97 18.51
C ASN A 494 7.70 4.62 19.09
N ARG A 495 6.64 4.05 18.54
CA ARG A 495 6.15 2.72 18.93
C ARG A 495 7.18 1.64 18.62
N LEU A 496 7.84 1.69 17.46
CA LEU A 496 8.92 0.76 17.10
C LEU A 496 10.10 0.86 18.07
N ASN A 497 10.52 2.07 18.45
CA ASN A 497 11.61 2.27 19.42
C ASN A 497 11.26 1.66 20.80
N ILE A 498 10.01 1.75 21.22
CA ILE A 498 9.55 1.12 22.47
C ILE A 498 9.56 -0.41 22.33
N SER A 499 9.05 -0.95 21.21
CA SER A 499 9.04 -2.40 20.95
C SER A 499 10.44 -2.97 20.84
N GLU A 500 11.40 -2.26 20.23
CA GLU A 500 12.80 -2.65 20.18
C GLU A 500 13.39 -2.81 21.59
N ASN A 501 13.20 -1.83 22.47
CA ASN A 501 13.67 -1.91 23.86
C ASN A 501 13.05 -3.09 24.63
N ILE A 502 11.78 -3.42 24.37
CA ILE A 502 11.09 -4.56 24.97
C ILE A 502 11.69 -5.87 24.45
N VAL A 503 11.88 -6.01 23.15
CA VAL A 503 12.48 -7.20 22.51
C VAL A 503 13.91 -7.42 23.01
N ASP A 504 14.73 -6.37 23.10
CA ASP A 504 16.10 -6.45 23.65
C ASP A 504 16.09 -6.90 25.13
N GLY A 505 15.17 -6.37 25.93
CA GLY A 505 15.00 -6.80 27.33
C GLY A 505 14.59 -8.27 27.46
N LEU A 506 13.65 -8.71 26.63
CA LEU A 506 13.22 -10.12 26.58
C LEU A 506 14.35 -11.04 26.13
N LYS A 507 15.10 -10.63 25.10
CA LYS A 507 16.25 -11.39 24.60
C LYS A 507 17.32 -11.59 25.68
N LEU A 508 17.69 -10.52 26.38
CA LEU A 508 18.65 -10.60 27.49
C LEU A 508 18.16 -11.54 28.60
N ASN A 509 16.87 -11.50 28.92
CA ASN A 509 16.28 -12.42 29.90
C ASN A 509 16.34 -13.88 29.43
N GLU A 510 15.98 -14.17 28.18
CA GLU A 510 16.04 -15.51 27.60
C GLU A 510 17.49 -16.03 27.53
N GLU A 511 18.45 -15.20 27.11
CA GLU A 511 19.88 -15.55 27.12
C GLU A 511 20.36 -15.89 28.52
N THR A 512 19.93 -15.14 29.53
CA THR A 512 20.27 -15.43 30.95
C THR A 512 19.67 -16.74 31.42
N LEU A 513 18.43 -17.06 31.00
CA LEU A 513 17.78 -18.34 31.32
C LEU A 513 18.50 -19.53 30.65
N VAL A 514 18.86 -19.40 29.38
CA VAL A 514 19.66 -20.41 28.67
C VAL A 514 21.00 -20.62 29.37
N SER A 515 21.73 -19.53 29.64
CA SER A 515 23.03 -19.58 30.35
C SER A 515 22.91 -20.27 31.70
N SER A 516 21.87 -19.96 32.49
CA SER A 516 21.65 -20.58 33.80
C SER A 516 21.44 -22.10 33.76
N ILE A 517 20.93 -22.63 32.64
CA ILE A 517 20.66 -24.06 32.44
C ILE A 517 21.84 -24.75 31.74
N GLU A 518 22.42 -24.09 30.74
CA GLU A 518 23.39 -24.69 29.80
C GLU A 518 24.83 -24.54 30.28
N ASP A 519 25.20 -23.42 30.89
CA ASP A 519 26.59 -23.10 31.22
C ASP A 519 27.10 -23.90 32.43
N ALA A 520 28.38 -24.19 32.41
CA ALA A 520 29.07 -24.88 33.50
C ALA A 520 29.86 -23.90 34.36
N ASP A 521 29.87 -24.13 35.68
CA ASP A 521 30.86 -23.45 36.53
C ASP A 521 32.26 -23.94 36.17
N VAL A 522 33.02 -23.06 35.50
CA VAL A 522 34.36 -23.37 35.00
C VAL A 522 35.29 -23.73 36.14
N SER A 523 35.16 -23.12 37.33
CA SER A 523 36.01 -23.41 38.49
C SER A 523 35.77 -24.79 39.04
N GLU A 524 34.51 -25.18 39.19
CA GLU A 524 34.12 -26.53 39.62
C GLU A 524 34.54 -27.55 38.56
N LEU A 525 34.26 -27.31 37.28
CA LEU A 525 34.59 -28.17 36.16
C LEU A 525 36.09 -28.46 36.04
N MET A 526 36.94 -27.42 36.17
CA MET A 526 38.39 -27.58 36.13
C MET A 526 38.92 -28.38 37.33
N THR A 527 38.29 -28.19 38.51
CA THR A 527 38.63 -28.96 39.72
C THR A 527 38.26 -30.43 39.55
N GLU A 528 37.07 -30.70 38.99
CA GLU A 528 36.63 -32.08 38.73
C GLU A 528 37.51 -32.77 37.66
N LEU A 529 37.86 -32.03 36.60
CA LEU A 529 38.74 -32.51 35.54
C LEU A 529 40.12 -32.91 36.09
N ALA A 530 40.73 -32.05 36.95
CA ALA A 530 42.00 -32.34 37.60
C ALA A 530 41.92 -33.57 38.51
N GLN A 531 40.86 -33.70 39.30
CA GLN A 531 40.64 -34.88 40.13
C GLN A 531 40.51 -36.17 39.28
N LYS A 532 39.72 -36.12 38.20
CA LYS A 532 39.53 -37.29 37.31
C LYS A 532 40.81 -37.65 36.56
N GLN A 533 41.66 -36.69 36.20
CA GLN A 533 42.99 -36.98 35.65
C GLN A 533 43.86 -37.75 36.65
N ILE A 534 43.93 -37.30 37.90
CA ILE A 534 44.68 -37.98 38.96
C ILE A 534 44.14 -39.41 39.16
N VAL A 535 42.82 -39.58 39.19
CA VAL A 535 42.18 -40.89 39.31
C VAL A 535 42.54 -41.79 38.11
N TYR A 536 42.46 -41.27 36.89
CA TYR A 536 42.80 -42.00 35.66
C TYR A 536 44.28 -42.45 35.66
N GLU A 537 45.21 -41.59 36.01
CA GLU A 537 46.63 -41.93 36.17
C GLU A 537 46.84 -43.00 37.23
N SER A 538 46.16 -42.91 38.37
CA SER A 538 46.20 -43.90 39.45
C SER A 538 45.70 -45.28 39.00
N VAL A 539 44.58 -45.30 38.23
CA VAL A 539 44.03 -46.56 37.67
C VAL A 539 45.00 -47.14 36.64
N LEU A 540 45.62 -46.31 35.77
CA LEU A 540 46.65 -46.75 34.83
C LEU A 540 47.85 -47.36 35.52
N ARG A 541 48.41 -46.73 36.57
CA ARG A 541 49.52 -47.23 37.35
C ARG A 541 49.18 -48.57 38.03
N SER A 542 47.98 -48.65 38.64
CA SER A 542 47.49 -49.87 39.27
C SER A 542 47.32 -51.02 38.27
N THR A 543 46.77 -50.73 37.10
CA THR A 543 46.59 -51.70 36.01
C THR A 543 47.96 -52.22 35.50
N SER A 544 48.94 -51.29 35.33
CA SER A 544 50.33 -51.66 34.95
C SER A 544 51.00 -52.53 35.98
N MET A 545 50.87 -52.25 37.28
CA MET A 545 51.41 -53.10 38.33
C MET A 545 50.80 -54.53 38.33
N ILE A 546 49.50 -54.62 38.13
CA ILE A 546 48.82 -55.95 38.06
C ILE A 546 49.26 -56.71 36.83
N MET A 547 49.43 -56.02 35.66
CA MET A 547 49.99 -56.68 34.46
C MET A 547 51.42 -57.21 34.71
N GLN A 548 52.28 -56.39 35.35
CA GLN A 548 53.66 -56.86 35.69
C GLN A 548 53.70 -58.04 36.66
N MET A 549 52.83 -58.05 37.68
CA MET A 549 52.73 -59.16 38.59
C MET A 549 52.22 -60.46 37.91
N ASN A 550 51.39 -60.37 36.88
CA ASN A 550 50.92 -61.47 36.09
C ASN A 550 52.02 -62.02 35.15
N LEU A 551 52.84 -61.14 34.55
CA LEU A 551 53.95 -61.55 33.70
C LEU A 551 55.07 -62.30 34.52
N MET A 552 55.36 -61.81 35.75
CA MET A 552 56.35 -62.39 36.63
C MET A 552 55.95 -63.80 37.16
N LYS A 553 54.70 -64.19 37.07
CA LYS A 553 54.21 -65.51 37.44
C LYS A 553 54.28 -66.53 36.30
N TYR A 554 54.55 -66.09 35.06
CA TYR A 554 54.62 -66.92 33.85
C TYR A 554 56.05 -67.16 33.31
N ILE A 555 57.03 -66.45 33.88
CA ILE A 555 58.46 -66.65 33.69
C ILE A 555 59.02 -67.39 34.91
#